data_ade26b89382b9d5da9f107a3df166c87
#
_entry.id   ade26b89382b9d5da9f107a3df166c87
#
_cell.length_a   1.000
_cell.length_b   1.000
_cell.length_c   1.000
_cell.angle_alpha   90.00
_cell.angle_beta   90.00
_cell.angle_gamma   90.00
#
_symmetry.space_group_name_H-M   'P 1'
#
loop_
_entity.id
_entity.type
_entity.pdbx_description
1 polymer ?
#
loop_
_entity_poly.entity_id
_entity_poly.type
_entity_poly.pdbx_seq_one_letter_code
_entity_poly.pdbx_strand_id
1 'polypeptide(L)'
;MALTRRQREIYDFVCRFVASRGYSPSLEEIGAEFGLRSVATVHRHIHHLVEKGYLQKSWNRPRSVEPVAVSESAGVATLPLLGIVAAGVPIEAIEGPERTSVPSEMLGRAGGSFVLRVRGDSMIDDQIADGDLIVVEPRAEARNGETVVALVGGNEATLKRFYRHGSRVRLVPANDRMQPIEVAAEDVTIRGVVRGLLRHY
;
A
#
# COMPACT_ATOMS: atom_id res chain seq x y z
N MET A 1 9.92 4.30 -5.37
CA MET A 1 10.19 5.70 -4.92
C MET A 1 8.90 6.32 -4.41
N ALA A 2 8.90 6.98 -3.26
CA ALA A 2 7.73 7.64 -2.71
C ALA A 2 7.29 8.82 -3.60
N LEU A 3 5.97 9.04 -3.69
CA LEU A 3 5.42 10.22 -4.33
C LEU A 3 5.55 11.42 -3.41
N THR A 4 5.87 12.60 -3.96
CA THR A 4 5.69 13.86 -3.23
C THR A 4 4.19 14.09 -3.00
N ARG A 5 3.84 14.93 -2.01
CA ARG A 5 2.45 15.29 -1.75
C ARG A 5 1.72 15.75 -3.02
N ARG A 6 2.36 16.61 -3.81
CA ARG A 6 1.77 17.14 -5.04
C ARG A 6 1.61 16.09 -6.14
N GLN A 7 2.56 15.17 -6.26
CA GLN A 7 2.44 14.03 -7.18
C GLN A 7 1.28 13.10 -6.79
N ARG A 8 1.10 12.85 -5.49
CA ARG A 8 -0.02 12.05 -4.98
C ARG A 8 -1.37 12.70 -5.31
N GLU A 9 -1.52 14.00 -5.03
CA GLU A 9 -2.74 14.75 -5.31
C GLU A 9 -3.12 14.68 -6.81
N ILE A 10 -2.13 14.86 -7.71
CA ILE A 10 -2.34 14.78 -9.17
C ILE A 10 -2.74 13.36 -9.59
N TYR A 11 -2.08 12.33 -9.07
CA TYR A 11 -2.40 10.94 -9.36
C TYR A 11 -3.84 10.60 -8.94
N ASP A 12 -4.22 10.94 -7.71
CA ASP A 12 -5.55 10.67 -7.17
C ASP A 12 -6.65 11.41 -7.96
N PHE A 13 -6.36 12.62 -8.45
CA PHE A 13 -7.26 13.35 -9.34
C PHE A 13 -7.46 12.61 -10.67
N VAL A 14 -6.36 12.19 -11.32
CA VAL A 14 -6.44 11.45 -12.60
C VAL A 14 -7.27 10.18 -12.43
N CYS A 15 -7.04 9.42 -11.36
CA CYS A 15 -7.81 8.20 -11.07
C CYS A 15 -9.31 8.49 -10.92
N ARG A 16 -9.68 9.49 -10.10
CA ARG A 16 -11.08 9.88 -9.89
C ARG A 16 -11.74 10.39 -11.18
N PHE A 17 -11.01 11.19 -11.97
CA PHE A 17 -11.52 11.75 -13.21
C PHE A 17 -11.83 10.64 -14.22
N VAL A 18 -10.91 9.69 -14.41
CA VAL A 18 -11.12 8.54 -15.32
C VAL A 18 -12.26 7.67 -14.83
N ALA A 19 -12.33 7.37 -13.53
CA ALA A 19 -13.39 6.55 -12.94
C ALA A 19 -14.79 7.19 -13.10
N SER A 20 -14.88 8.53 -13.00
CA SER A 20 -16.16 9.24 -13.06
C SER A 20 -16.62 9.58 -14.47
N ARG A 21 -15.68 9.81 -15.41
CA ARG A 21 -15.97 10.32 -16.75
C ARG A 21 -15.73 9.30 -17.87
N GLY A 22 -15.02 8.20 -17.60
CA GLY A 22 -14.72 7.16 -18.59
C GLY A 22 -13.64 7.55 -19.62
N TYR A 23 -13.00 8.72 -19.46
CA TYR A 23 -11.90 9.18 -20.30
C TYR A 23 -10.88 9.98 -19.51
N SER A 24 -9.65 10.11 -20.04
CA SER A 24 -8.53 10.78 -19.37
C SER A 24 -8.65 12.31 -19.38
N PRO A 25 -8.22 13.01 -18.31
CA PRO A 25 -8.14 14.47 -18.30
C PRO A 25 -7.08 15.00 -19.27
N SER A 26 -7.29 16.19 -19.80
CA SER A 26 -6.26 16.94 -20.52
C SER A 26 -5.24 17.56 -19.54
N LEU A 27 -4.07 17.97 -20.05
CA LEU A 27 -3.09 18.67 -19.21
C LEU A 27 -3.60 20.02 -18.70
N GLU A 28 -4.46 20.69 -19.49
CA GLU A 28 -5.13 21.93 -19.08
C GLU A 28 -6.13 21.68 -17.94
N GLU A 29 -6.93 20.61 -18.01
CA GLU A 29 -7.87 20.24 -16.95
C GLU A 29 -7.13 19.91 -15.64
N ILE A 30 -6.00 19.19 -15.73
CA ILE A 30 -5.13 18.93 -14.58
C ILE A 30 -4.56 20.27 -14.05
N GLY A 31 -4.08 21.13 -14.95
CA GLY A 31 -3.56 22.46 -14.59
C GLY A 31 -4.59 23.31 -13.85
N ALA A 32 -5.83 23.37 -14.37
CA ALA A 32 -6.94 24.12 -13.79
C ALA A 32 -7.29 23.63 -12.38
N GLU A 33 -7.40 22.32 -12.17
CA GLU A 33 -7.71 21.72 -10.86
C GLU A 33 -6.70 22.11 -9.78
N PHE A 34 -5.41 22.18 -10.15
CA PHE A 34 -4.33 22.44 -9.20
C PHE A 34 -3.78 23.86 -9.22
N GLY A 35 -4.40 24.76 -9.97
CA GLY A 35 -3.96 26.17 -10.10
C GLY A 35 -2.58 26.29 -10.76
N LEU A 36 -2.18 25.33 -11.60
CA LEU A 36 -0.90 25.35 -12.30
C LEU A 36 -1.05 26.08 -13.63
N ARG A 37 -0.53 27.32 -13.70
CA ARG A 37 -0.63 28.18 -14.88
C ARG A 37 0.20 27.71 -16.08
N SER A 38 1.21 26.86 -15.86
CA SER A 38 2.10 26.39 -16.92
C SER A 38 1.84 24.92 -17.23
N VAL A 39 1.45 24.64 -18.47
CA VAL A 39 1.31 23.26 -18.99
C VAL A 39 2.64 22.48 -18.87
N ALA A 40 3.79 23.16 -18.99
CA ALA A 40 5.10 22.54 -18.81
C ALA A 40 5.30 22.00 -17.38
N THR A 41 4.75 22.69 -16.36
CA THR A 41 4.81 22.23 -14.98
C THR A 41 3.94 20.98 -14.79
N VAL A 42 2.74 20.96 -15.35
CA VAL A 42 1.86 19.78 -15.34
C VAL A 42 2.56 18.62 -16.05
N HIS A 43 3.12 18.87 -17.22
CA HIS A 43 3.84 17.87 -18.01
C HIS A 43 4.98 17.22 -17.21
N ARG A 44 5.75 18.01 -16.46
CA ARG A 44 6.85 17.50 -15.61
C ARG A 44 6.32 16.60 -14.48
N HIS A 45 5.21 16.95 -13.83
CA HIS A 45 4.60 16.09 -12.81
C HIS A 45 4.09 14.78 -13.40
N ILE A 46 3.42 14.84 -14.56
CA ILE A 46 2.95 13.64 -15.27
C ILE A 46 4.14 12.77 -15.70
N HIS A 47 5.21 13.39 -16.24
CA HIS A 47 6.42 12.65 -16.62
C HIS A 47 7.01 11.86 -15.46
N HIS A 48 7.18 12.49 -14.29
CA HIS A 48 7.67 11.79 -13.10
C HIS A 48 6.72 10.69 -12.60
N LEU A 49 5.39 10.84 -12.77
CA LEU A 49 4.44 9.80 -12.43
C LEU A 49 4.51 8.62 -13.42
N VAL A 50 4.81 8.89 -14.69
CA VAL A 50 5.07 7.87 -15.72
C VAL A 50 6.38 7.14 -15.44
N GLU A 51 7.47 7.85 -15.18
CA GLU A 51 8.78 7.26 -14.82
C GLU A 51 8.68 6.38 -13.56
N LYS A 52 7.85 6.78 -12.60
CA LYS A 52 7.59 5.99 -11.39
C LYS A 52 6.58 4.86 -11.58
N GLY A 53 6.01 4.69 -12.79
CA GLY A 53 5.09 3.62 -13.14
C GLY A 53 3.66 3.78 -12.59
N TYR A 54 3.26 4.98 -12.13
CA TYR A 54 1.90 5.25 -11.64
C TYR A 54 0.93 5.63 -12.76
N LEU A 55 1.44 6.32 -13.79
CA LEU A 55 0.67 6.71 -14.96
C LEU A 55 1.32 6.15 -16.24
N GLN A 56 0.51 5.97 -17.28
CA GLN A 56 0.98 5.78 -18.65
C GLN A 56 0.50 6.95 -19.50
N LYS A 57 1.28 7.31 -20.51
CA LYS A 57 0.93 8.36 -21.45
C LYS A 57 1.37 7.98 -22.84
N SER A 58 0.44 8.00 -23.79
CA SER A 58 0.76 7.87 -25.22
C SER A 58 1.16 9.26 -25.74
N TRP A 59 2.44 9.41 -26.12
CA TRP A 59 2.95 10.63 -26.69
C TRP A 59 2.22 10.93 -28.02
N ASN A 60 1.93 12.19 -28.28
CA ASN A 60 1.20 12.70 -29.45
C ASN A 60 -0.30 12.37 -29.51
N ARG A 61 -0.92 11.93 -28.42
CA ARG A 61 -2.38 11.81 -28.33
C ARG A 61 -2.91 12.72 -27.21
N PRO A 62 -3.90 13.59 -27.49
CA PRO A 62 -4.60 14.32 -26.44
C PRO A 62 -5.35 13.32 -25.53
N ARG A 63 -5.54 13.68 -24.26
CA ARG A 63 -6.27 12.85 -23.26
C ARG A 63 -5.76 11.41 -23.15
N SER A 64 -4.44 11.24 -23.11
CA SER A 64 -3.79 9.90 -23.06
C SER A 64 -3.08 9.63 -21.72
N VAL A 65 -3.35 10.46 -20.71
CA VAL A 65 -2.78 10.27 -19.37
C VAL A 65 -3.70 9.34 -18.60
N GLU A 66 -3.36 8.07 -18.56
CA GLU A 66 -4.14 7.05 -17.87
C GLU A 66 -3.39 6.57 -16.63
N PRO A 67 -4.10 6.28 -15.53
CA PRO A 67 -3.50 5.47 -14.48
C PRO A 67 -2.95 4.22 -15.15
N VAL A 68 -1.72 3.81 -14.80
CA VAL A 68 -1.28 2.46 -15.20
C VAL A 68 -2.35 1.54 -14.66
N ALA A 69 -3.21 1.08 -15.54
CA ALA A 69 -4.24 0.15 -15.17
C ALA A 69 -3.52 -1.01 -14.49
N VAL A 70 -3.77 -1.18 -13.21
CA VAL A 70 -3.71 -2.50 -12.62
C VAL A 70 -4.67 -3.27 -13.51
N SER A 71 -4.13 -4.07 -14.42
CA SER A 71 -4.93 -4.77 -15.40
C SER A 71 -5.96 -5.60 -14.62
N GLU A 72 -7.17 -5.07 -14.47
CA GLU A 72 -8.33 -5.82 -13.98
C GLU A 72 -8.75 -6.78 -15.08
N SER A 73 -7.79 -7.58 -15.55
CA SER A 73 -8.10 -8.77 -16.31
C SER A 73 -8.72 -9.76 -15.34
N ALA A 74 -10.05 -9.85 -15.36
CA ALA A 74 -10.81 -10.94 -14.73
C ALA A 74 -10.44 -11.22 -13.24
N GLY A 75 -10.61 -10.24 -12.37
CA GLY A 75 -10.47 -10.49 -10.93
C GLY A 75 -9.04 -10.57 -10.38
N VAL A 76 -8.04 -10.11 -11.13
CA VAL A 76 -6.63 -10.08 -10.70
C VAL A 76 -6.08 -8.66 -10.74
N ALA A 77 -5.42 -8.25 -9.66
CA ALA A 77 -4.72 -6.98 -9.53
C ALA A 77 -3.22 -7.19 -9.38
N THR A 78 -2.40 -6.23 -9.79
CA THR A 78 -0.94 -6.29 -9.62
C THR A 78 -0.50 -5.26 -8.60
N LEU A 79 0.04 -5.72 -7.45
CA LEU A 79 0.49 -4.89 -6.35
C LEU A 79 2.03 -4.83 -6.26
N PRO A 80 2.59 -3.72 -5.75
CA PRO A 80 4.02 -3.64 -5.46
C PRO A 80 4.36 -4.50 -4.23
N LEU A 81 5.45 -5.27 -4.30
CA LEU A 81 6.09 -5.91 -3.16
C LEU A 81 7.07 -4.89 -2.54
N LEU A 82 6.71 -4.32 -1.38
CA LEU A 82 7.45 -3.20 -0.80
C LEU A 82 8.59 -3.59 0.12
N GLY A 83 8.58 -4.82 0.63
CA GLY A 83 9.61 -5.23 1.57
C GLY A 83 9.31 -6.51 2.32
N ILE A 84 10.14 -6.75 3.34
CA ILE A 84 10.05 -7.91 4.24
C ILE A 84 9.64 -7.40 5.62
N VAL A 85 8.61 -8.00 6.21
CA VAL A 85 8.21 -7.75 7.59
C VAL A 85 8.70 -8.88 8.49
N ALA A 86 9.53 -8.53 9.49
CA ALA A 86 10.00 -9.44 10.52
C ALA A 86 9.77 -8.80 11.89
N ALA A 87 9.63 -9.61 12.94
CA ALA A 87 9.42 -9.08 14.29
C ALA A 87 10.69 -8.42 14.84
N GLY A 88 10.55 -7.20 15.40
CA GLY A 88 11.61 -6.50 16.11
C GLY A 88 12.68 -5.85 15.24
N VAL A 89 12.47 -5.76 13.92
CA VAL A 89 13.39 -5.07 12.99
C VAL A 89 12.61 -4.12 12.08
N PRO A 90 13.21 -3.08 11.52
CA PRO A 90 12.59 -2.24 10.51
C PRO A 90 12.12 -3.06 9.30
N ILE A 91 11.11 -2.59 8.58
CA ILE A 91 10.73 -3.20 7.29
C ILE A 91 11.93 -3.08 6.36
N GLU A 92 12.47 -4.23 5.98
CA GLU A 92 13.55 -4.30 5.02
C GLU A 92 12.98 -4.07 3.62
N ALA A 93 13.37 -2.94 3.00
CA ALA A 93 12.93 -2.63 1.65
C ALA A 93 13.55 -3.61 0.65
N ILE A 94 12.75 -4.09 -0.30
CA ILE A 94 13.26 -4.89 -1.42
C ILE A 94 13.77 -3.92 -2.50
N GLU A 95 15.00 -4.11 -2.93
CA GLU A 95 15.57 -3.34 -4.03
C GLU A 95 14.95 -3.81 -5.36
N GLY A 96 14.30 -2.85 -6.06
CA GLY A 96 13.73 -3.07 -7.38
C GLY A 96 12.19 -3.05 -7.40
N PRO A 97 11.59 -2.95 -8.60
CA PRO A 97 10.14 -2.86 -8.77
C PRO A 97 9.49 -4.26 -8.83
N GLU A 98 9.69 -5.10 -7.81
CA GLU A 98 8.95 -6.37 -7.76
C GLU A 98 7.46 -6.12 -7.62
N ARG A 99 6.67 -6.84 -8.41
CA ARG A 99 5.20 -6.78 -8.40
C ARG A 99 4.63 -8.18 -8.35
N THR A 100 3.52 -8.32 -7.63
CA THR A 100 2.83 -9.59 -7.44
C THR A 100 1.39 -9.48 -7.89
N SER A 101 0.91 -10.46 -8.64
CA SER A 101 -0.49 -10.58 -9.01
C SER A 101 -1.30 -11.15 -7.85
N VAL A 102 -2.38 -10.47 -7.47
CA VAL A 102 -3.25 -10.86 -6.36
C VAL A 102 -4.71 -10.86 -6.82
N PRO A 103 -5.59 -11.71 -6.27
CA PRO A 103 -7.03 -11.61 -6.49
C PRO A 103 -7.57 -10.24 -6.09
N SER A 104 -8.38 -9.61 -6.94
CA SER A 104 -8.92 -8.25 -6.69
C SER A 104 -9.78 -8.18 -5.43
N GLU A 105 -10.37 -9.29 -5.01
CA GLU A 105 -11.14 -9.42 -3.75
C GLU A 105 -10.29 -9.22 -2.50
N MET A 106 -8.97 -9.39 -2.58
CA MET A 106 -8.03 -9.11 -1.50
C MET A 106 -7.66 -7.63 -1.37
N LEU A 107 -8.13 -6.77 -2.28
CA LEU A 107 -7.84 -5.34 -2.24
C LEU A 107 -8.66 -4.65 -1.15
N GLY A 108 -8.03 -3.72 -0.45
CA GLY A 108 -8.72 -2.80 0.44
C GLY A 108 -9.55 -1.77 -0.35
N ARG A 109 -10.64 -1.30 0.26
CA ARG A 109 -11.55 -0.30 -0.35
C ARG A 109 -10.91 1.08 -0.53
N ALA A 110 -9.90 1.40 0.27
CA ALA A 110 -9.25 2.70 0.26
C ALA A 110 -8.22 2.89 -0.88
N GLY A 111 -7.92 1.82 -1.64
CA GLY A 111 -6.84 1.82 -2.63
C GLY A 111 -5.45 1.81 -2.00
N GLY A 112 -4.41 1.74 -2.85
CA GLY A 112 -3.01 1.79 -2.39
C GLY A 112 -2.52 0.53 -1.67
N SER A 113 -3.23 -0.60 -1.77
CA SER A 113 -2.79 -1.89 -1.23
C SER A 113 -1.40 -2.26 -1.74
N PHE A 114 -0.64 -2.95 -0.90
CA PHE A 114 0.71 -3.40 -1.21
C PHE A 114 0.95 -4.80 -0.64
N VAL A 115 2.04 -5.43 -1.03
CA VAL A 115 2.44 -6.75 -0.56
C VAL A 115 3.70 -6.64 0.28
N LEU A 116 3.77 -7.43 1.34
CA LEU A 116 4.98 -7.67 2.13
C LEU A 116 5.27 -9.17 2.17
N ARG A 117 6.54 -9.54 2.22
CA ARG A 117 6.98 -10.89 2.52
C ARG A 117 7.13 -11.05 4.02
N VAL A 118 6.57 -12.11 4.57
CA VAL A 118 6.69 -12.46 5.99
C VAL A 118 8.02 -13.15 6.24
N ARG A 119 8.69 -12.79 7.34
CA ARG A 119 9.85 -13.48 7.86
C ARG A 119 9.58 -13.89 9.31
N GLY A 120 9.78 -15.18 9.60
CA GLY A 120 9.60 -15.77 10.93
C GLY A 120 8.22 -16.41 11.12
N ASP A 121 7.99 -16.90 12.33
CA ASP A 121 6.90 -17.81 12.69
C ASP A 121 5.91 -17.21 13.70
N SER A 122 5.96 -15.90 13.94
CA SER A 122 5.15 -15.25 14.99
C SER A 122 3.63 -15.33 14.77
N MET A 123 3.19 -15.75 13.59
CA MET A 123 1.78 -15.87 13.20
C MET A 123 1.45 -17.26 12.65
N ILE A 124 2.24 -18.29 13.04
CA ILE A 124 2.14 -19.62 12.48
C ILE A 124 0.80 -20.32 12.81
N ASP A 125 0.22 -20.04 13.99
CA ASP A 125 -1.06 -20.59 14.40
C ASP A 125 -2.25 -19.98 13.63
N ASP A 126 -2.05 -18.79 13.01
CA ASP A 126 -2.93 -18.20 12.01
C ASP A 126 -2.60 -18.68 10.59
N GLN A 127 -1.77 -19.70 10.46
CA GLN A 127 -1.30 -20.26 9.19
C GLN A 127 -0.52 -19.25 8.32
N ILE A 128 0.04 -18.20 8.91
CA ILE A 128 0.97 -17.26 8.25
C ILE A 128 2.39 -17.72 8.60
N ALA A 129 3.10 -18.24 7.60
CA ALA A 129 4.43 -18.83 7.76
C ALA A 129 5.53 -17.94 7.15
N ASP A 130 6.76 -18.29 7.47
CA ASP A 130 7.94 -17.69 6.83
C ASP A 130 7.90 -17.83 5.31
N GLY A 131 8.22 -16.74 4.59
CA GLY A 131 8.18 -16.68 3.13
C GLY A 131 6.84 -16.33 2.51
N ASP A 132 5.74 -16.36 3.27
CA ASP A 132 4.42 -15.98 2.76
C ASP A 132 4.38 -14.52 2.29
N LEU A 133 3.50 -14.24 1.31
CA LEU A 133 3.18 -12.90 0.88
C LEU A 133 1.85 -12.46 1.47
N ILE A 134 1.82 -11.35 2.20
CA ILE A 134 0.60 -10.76 2.75
C ILE A 134 0.19 -9.53 1.95
N VAL A 135 -1.10 -9.46 1.62
CA VAL A 135 -1.72 -8.27 1.03
C VAL A 135 -2.17 -7.34 2.15
N VAL A 136 -1.68 -6.12 2.15
CA VAL A 136 -1.90 -5.12 3.20
C VAL A 136 -2.70 -3.94 2.65
N GLU A 137 -3.82 -3.63 3.31
CA GLU A 137 -4.57 -2.40 3.11
C GLU A 137 -3.98 -1.30 3.97
N PRO A 138 -3.50 -0.17 3.38
CA PRO A 138 -2.97 0.95 4.16
C PRO A 138 -4.08 1.58 5.01
N ARG A 139 -3.96 1.50 6.32
CA ARG A 139 -4.89 2.10 7.30
C ARG A 139 -4.09 2.57 8.49
N ALA A 140 -4.44 3.74 9.04
CA ALA A 140 -3.86 4.27 10.27
C ALA A 140 -4.54 3.70 11.53
N GLU A 141 -5.69 3.06 11.38
CA GLU A 141 -6.48 2.50 12.48
C GLU A 141 -6.83 1.04 12.20
N ALA A 142 -6.94 0.27 13.26
CA ALA A 142 -7.36 -1.12 13.21
C ALA A 142 -8.41 -1.42 14.29
N ARG A 143 -9.21 -2.44 14.06
CA ARG A 143 -10.18 -2.97 15.02
C ARG A 143 -9.54 -4.08 15.84
N ASN A 144 -10.05 -4.29 17.06
CA ASN A 144 -9.61 -5.40 17.89
C ASN A 144 -9.81 -6.75 17.17
N GLY A 145 -8.74 -7.55 17.17
CA GLY A 145 -8.70 -8.85 16.49
C GLY A 145 -8.19 -8.82 15.06
N GLU A 146 -8.06 -7.65 14.43
CA GLU A 146 -7.48 -7.56 13.08
C GLU A 146 -5.95 -7.85 13.13
N THR A 147 -5.46 -8.56 12.12
CA THR A 147 -4.02 -8.77 11.92
C THR A 147 -3.44 -7.55 11.23
N VAL A 148 -2.45 -6.93 11.85
CA VAL A 148 -1.88 -5.65 11.42
C VAL A 148 -0.38 -5.74 11.17
N VAL A 149 0.09 -4.91 10.26
CA VAL A 149 1.49 -4.48 10.20
C VAL A 149 1.60 -3.19 10.99
N ALA A 150 2.38 -3.20 12.07
CA ALA A 150 2.57 -2.05 12.95
C ALA A 150 4.05 -1.75 13.16
N LEU A 151 4.36 -0.50 13.47
CA LEU A 151 5.67 -0.07 13.99
C LEU A 151 5.53 0.16 15.50
N VAL A 152 6.45 -0.36 16.26
CA VAL A 152 6.59 -0.15 17.72
C VAL A 152 7.83 0.70 17.97
N GLY A 153 7.74 1.70 18.85
CA GLY A 153 8.85 2.61 19.12
C GLY A 153 9.35 3.39 17.90
N GLY A 154 8.50 3.54 16.87
CA GLY A 154 8.78 4.30 15.65
C GLY A 154 9.48 3.53 14.54
N ASN A 155 10.19 2.44 14.82
CA ASN A 155 11.06 1.78 13.84
C ASN A 155 10.89 0.27 13.71
N GLU A 156 10.50 -0.41 14.77
CA GLU A 156 10.42 -1.87 14.78
C GLU A 156 9.11 -2.36 14.17
N ALA A 157 9.19 -2.98 13.00
CA ALA A 157 8.02 -3.56 12.35
C ALA A 157 7.59 -4.86 13.02
N THR A 158 6.31 -5.13 13.03
CA THR A 158 5.77 -6.41 13.50
C THR A 158 4.46 -6.75 12.81
N LEU A 159 4.20 -8.05 12.67
CA LEU A 159 2.94 -8.62 12.22
C LEU A 159 2.29 -9.33 13.39
N LYS A 160 1.15 -8.81 13.91
CA LYS A 160 0.46 -9.33 15.10
C LYS A 160 -1.06 -9.10 15.00
N ARG A 161 -1.82 -9.79 15.84
CA ARG A 161 -3.21 -9.41 16.13
C ARG A 161 -3.24 -8.19 17.03
N PHE A 162 -4.04 -7.20 16.63
CA PHE A 162 -4.16 -5.91 17.32
C PHE A 162 -5.31 -5.91 18.31
N TYR A 163 -5.04 -5.45 19.53
CA TYR A 163 -6.07 -5.16 20.53
C TYR A 163 -5.76 -3.85 21.24
N ARG A 164 -6.74 -2.96 21.31
CA ARG A 164 -6.63 -1.68 22.03
C ARG A 164 -7.57 -1.64 23.21
N HIS A 165 -7.04 -1.26 24.37
CA HIS A 165 -7.79 -1.01 25.60
C HIS A 165 -7.39 0.34 26.17
N GLY A 166 -8.21 1.38 25.87
CA GLY A 166 -7.93 2.76 26.27
C GLY A 166 -6.62 3.29 25.69
N SER A 167 -5.67 3.65 26.56
CA SER A 167 -4.34 4.16 26.19
C SER A 167 -3.30 3.06 25.94
N ARG A 168 -3.67 1.79 26.03
CA ARG A 168 -2.74 0.67 25.81
C ARG A 168 -3.11 -0.13 24.57
N VAL A 169 -2.08 -0.62 23.90
CA VAL A 169 -2.18 -1.55 22.78
C VAL A 169 -1.49 -2.85 23.17
N ARG A 170 -2.15 -3.96 22.86
CA ARG A 170 -1.62 -5.31 22.99
C ARG A 170 -1.52 -5.91 21.60
N LEU A 171 -0.30 -6.23 21.17
CA LEU A 171 0.01 -6.90 19.91
C LEU A 171 0.27 -8.37 20.21
N VAL A 172 -0.65 -9.23 19.80
CA VAL A 172 -0.66 -10.65 20.17
C VAL A 172 -0.12 -11.49 19.01
N PRO A 173 0.96 -12.25 19.20
CA PRO A 173 1.39 -13.25 18.23
C PRO A 173 0.35 -14.38 18.11
N ALA A 174 0.25 -15.00 16.96
CA ALA A 174 -0.41 -16.28 16.78
C ALA A 174 0.66 -17.39 16.79
N ASN A 175 1.31 -17.53 17.93
CA ASN A 175 2.32 -18.55 18.23
C ASN A 175 2.39 -18.74 19.75
N ASP A 176 2.02 -19.90 20.23
CA ASP A 176 1.95 -20.23 21.66
C ASP A 176 3.31 -20.13 22.39
N ARG A 177 4.41 -20.10 21.65
CA ARG A 177 5.77 -19.94 22.19
C ARG A 177 6.18 -18.49 22.40
N MET A 178 5.37 -17.53 21.94
CA MET A 178 5.69 -16.10 21.96
C MET A 178 4.77 -15.35 22.90
N GLN A 179 5.31 -14.33 23.59
CA GLN A 179 4.53 -13.48 24.47
C GLN A 179 3.95 -12.27 23.74
N PRO A 180 2.75 -11.80 24.11
CA PRO A 180 2.21 -10.54 23.61
C PRO A 180 3.10 -9.35 23.96
N ILE A 181 3.12 -8.33 23.09
CA ILE A 181 3.78 -7.04 23.31
C ILE A 181 2.72 -6.07 23.82
N GLU A 182 2.94 -5.49 25.00
CA GLU A 182 2.06 -4.48 25.60
C GLU A 182 2.78 -3.14 25.71
N VAL A 183 2.26 -2.14 25.02
CA VAL A 183 2.88 -0.80 24.89
C VAL A 183 1.83 0.30 25.00
N ALA A 184 2.26 1.54 25.20
CA ALA A 184 1.37 2.69 25.11
C ALA A 184 0.86 2.85 23.66
N ALA A 185 -0.37 3.33 23.49
CA ALA A 185 -0.96 3.50 22.17
C ALA A 185 -0.20 4.52 21.31
N GLU A 186 0.46 5.48 21.93
CA GLU A 186 1.31 6.49 21.30
C GLU A 186 2.61 5.92 20.70
N ASP A 187 3.06 4.77 21.21
CA ASP A 187 4.27 4.08 20.73
C ASP A 187 3.98 3.13 19.56
N VAL A 188 2.70 3.02 19.11
CA VAL A 188 2.29 2.12 18.02
C VAL A 188 1.77 2.92 16.84
N THR A 189 2.38 2.71 15.69
CA THR A 189 1.88 3.24 14.42
C THR A 189 1.41 2.10 13.53
N ILE A 190 0.11 2.04 13.24
CA ILE A 190 -0.46 1.08 12.29
C ILE A 190 -0.06 1.49 10.87
N ARG A 191 0.55 0.56 10.13
CA ARG A 191 0.91 0.74 8.72
C ARG A 191 -0.16 0.20 7.78
N GLY A 192 -0.92 -0.78 8.25
CA GLY A 192 -2.03 -1.35 7.52
C GLY A 192 -2.55 -2.64 8.14
N VAL A 193 -3.65 -3.12 7.56
CA VAL A 193 -4.36 -4.33 7.97
C VAL A 193 -4.20 -5.40 6.90
N VAL A 194 -3.95 -6.64 7.32
CA VAL A 194 -3.84 -7.79 6.40
C VAL A 194 -5.20 -8.14 5.84
N ARG A 195 -5.30 -8.28 4.52
CA ARG A 195 -6.53 -8.60 3.78
C ARG A 195 -6.49 -9.98 3.13
N GLY A 196 -5.30 -10.50 2.88
CA GLY A 196 -5.13 -11.78 2.25
C GLY A 196 -3.70 -12.31 2.38
N LEU A 197 -3.54 -13.57 2.06
CA LEU A 197 -2.28 -14.29 2.10
C LEU A 197 -2.12 -15.07 0.80
N LEU A 198 -0.90 -15.09 0.27
CA LEU A 198 -0.50 -15.84 -0.91
C LEU A 198 0.71 -16.69 -0.55
N ARG A 199 0.67 -17.96 -0.90
CA ARG A 199 1.76 -18.90 -0.73
C ARG A 199 2.05 -19.63 -2.02
N HIS A 200 3.32 -19.68 -2.40
CA HIS A 200 3.81 -20.51 -3.49
C HIS A 200 4.47 -21.75 -2.91
N TYR A 201 4.17 -22.89 -3.51
CA TYR A 201 4.76 -24.18 -3.16
C TYR A 201 5.79 -24.60 -4.20
#